data_1f459adb5ed6515c254781a3dd4e0e21
#
_entry.id   1f459adb5ed6515c254781a3dd4e0e21
#
_cell.length_a   1.000
_cell.length_b   1.000
_cell.length_c   1.000
_cell.angle_alpha   90.00
_cell.angle_beta   90.00
_cell.angle_gamma   90.00
#
_symmetry.space_group_name_H-M   'P 1'
#
loop_
_entity.id
_entity.type
_entity.pdbx_description
1 polymer ?
#
loop_
_entity_poly.entity_id
_entity_poly.type
_entity_poly.pdbx_seq_one_letter_code
_entity_poly.pdbx_strand_id
1 'polypeptide(L)'
;GEHQLIFTTYNSLGRLMDAEIEVDTIYFDEAHNSVKRNFFPATEHYSQEANRCYFFTATRKTSVTIAKPGMNDRAVYGDVICRVSAPELVEGGYILPPKVKVIEMDKVDRKSITPHLESNNILTTIDEISIKKVLVCANTTKQLTTIFQTDFAYQLSQRGYSYLYITAKTGAVIDGKKVSREKFFETLNAWGKDSDKKFVVLHRSILAEGINVSELEAVIFLRNMDVIEMTQTVGRVLRKGGDS
;
A
#
# COMPACT_ATOMS: atom_id res chain seq x y z
N GLY A 1 30.78 5.73 25.31
CA GLY A 1 30.06 4.48 25.02
C GLY A 1 29.74 4.41 23.56
N GLU A 2 29.89 3.25 22.96
CA GLU A 2 29.49 3.05 21.56
C GLU A 2 27.97 2.97 21.52
N HIS A 3 27.36 3.79 20.64
CA HIS A 3 25.93 3.69 20.33
C HIS A 3 25.76 2.70 19.19
N GLN A 4 24.89 1.71 19.40
CA GLN A 4 24.51 0.75 18.36
C GLN A 4 23.11 1.07 17.83
N LEU A 5 22.93 0.99 16.53
CA LEU A 5 21.65 1.14 15.87
C LEU A 5 21.27 -0.19 15.20
N ILE A 6 20.11 -0.72 15.55
CA ILE A 6 19.60 -1.99 15.04
C ILE A 6 18.36 -1.72 14.19
N PHE A 7 18.38 -2.15 12.92
CA PHE A 7 17.20 -2.19 12.06
C PHE A 7 16.68 -3.61 11.97
N THR A 8 15.40 -3.80 12.30
CA THR A 8 14.76 -5.11 12.26
C THR A 8 13.37 -5.04 11.66
N THR A 9 12.86 -6.17 11.20
CA THR A 9 11.47 -6.31 10.78
C THR A 9 10.63 -6.90 11.93
N TYR A 10 9.29 -6.72 11.89
CA TYR A 10 8.39 -7.38 12.85
C TYR A 10 8.57 -8.90 12.88
N ASN A 11 8.86 -9.53 11.75
CA ASN A 11 9.11 -10.97 11.67
C ASN A 11 10.39 -11.41 12.42
N SER A 12 11.35 -10.51 12.57
CA SER A 12 12.63 -10.79 13.23
C SER A 12 12.71 -10.25 14.64
N LEU A 13 11.74 -9.44 15.08
CA LEU A 13 11.74 -8.81 16.41
C LEU A 13 11.73 -9.86 17.53
N GLY A 14 10.98 -10.95 17.36
CA GLY A 14 10.98 -12.06 18.32
C GLY A 14 12.34 -12.71 18.51
N ARG A 15 13.20 -12.73 17.48
CA ARG A 15 14.57 -13.28 17.60
C ARG A 15 15.48 -12.39 18.44
N LEU A 16 15.26 -11.07 18.42
CA LEU A 16 16.01 -10.17 19.31
C LEU A 16 15.59 -10.37 20.76
N MET A 17 14.29 -10.58 21.01
CA MET A 17 13.76 -10.93 22.32
C MET A 17 14.31 -12.27 22.80
N ASP A 18 14.29 -13.31 21.98
CA ASP A 18 14.83 -14.65 22.31
C ASP A 18 16.35 -14.63 22.56
N ALA A 19 17.06 -13.68 21.95
CA ALA A 19 18.49 -13.46 22.15
C ALA A 19 18.81 -12.49 23.31
N GLU A 20 17.80 -12.10 24.09
CA GLU A 20 17.92 -11.20 25.24
C GLU A 20 18.63 -9.87 24.90
N ILE A 21 18.39 -9.34 23.69
CA ILE A 21 18.98 -8.06 23.26
C ILE A 21 18.22 -6.91 23.92
N GLU A 22 18.90 -6.23 24.83
CA GLU A 22 18.38 -5.02 25.48
C GLU A 22 18.46 -3.81 24.54
N VAL A 23 17.43 -2.96 24.56
CA VAL A 23 17.39 -1.71 23.82
C VAL A 23 16.96 -0.56 24.73
N ASP A 24 17.64 0.58 24.64
CA ASP A 24 17.27 1.78 25.40
C ASP A 24 16.03 2.44 24.78
N THR A 25 16.04 2.61 23.49
CA THR A 25 14.97 3.28 22.75
C THR A 25 14.55 2.48 21.54
N ILE A 26 13.26 2.26 21.37
CA ILE A 26 12.69 1.55 20.22
C ILE A 26 11.64 2.37 19.51
N TYR A 27 11.67 2.33 18.17
CA TYR A 27 10.70 2.97 17.28
C TYR A 27 9.99 1.89 16.48
N PHE A 28 8.68 1.78 16.63
CA PHE A 28 7.83 0.90 15.85
C PHE A 28 7.19 1.68 14.71
N ASP A 29 7.71 1.51 13.49
CA ASP A 29 7.10 2.04 12.30
C ASP A 29 5.96 1.13 11.82
N GLU A 30 4.93 1.68 11.17
CA GLU A 30 3.69 0.99 10.78
C GLU A 30 3.12 0.14 11.94
N ALA A 31 3.02 0.77 13.10
CA ALA A 31 2.74 0.10 14.38
C ALA A 31 1.39 -0.63 14.44
N HIS A 32 0.46 -0.39 13.49
CA HIS A 32 -0.74 -1.20 13.33
C HIS A 32 -0.45 -2.68 13.02
N ASN A 33 0.79 -3.01 12.63
CA ASN A 33 1.23 -4.40 12.45
C ASN A 33 1.55 -5.09 13.78
N SER A 34 1.96 -4.35 14.78
CA SER A 34 2.39 -4.89 16.08
C SER A 34 1.29 -5.66 16.83
N VAL A 35 0.02 -5.38 16.56
CA VAL A 35 -1.12 -6.10 17.16
C VAL A 35 -1.37 -7.49 16.56
N LYS A 36 -0.62 -7.89 15.52
CA LYS A 36 -0.75 -9.24 14.97
C LYS A 36 -0.26 -10.27 15.97
N ARG A 37 -0.96 -11.42 16.06
CA ARG A 37 -0.69 -12.49 17.01
C ARG A 37 0.79 -12.88 17.12
N ASN A 38 1.48 -12.90 15.97
CA ASN A 38 2.90 -13.33 15.92
C ASN A 38 3.88 -12.22 16.28
N PHE A 39 3.45 -10.95 16.32
CA PHE A 39 4.32 -9.80 16.58
C PHE A 39 4.06 -9.19 17.97
N PHE A 40 2.87 -9.37 18.50
CA PHE A 40 2.46 -8.77 19.76
C PHE A 40 3.32 -9.16 20.95
N PRO A 41 3.72 -10.43 21.17
CA PRO A 41 4.54 -10.81 22.34
C PRO A 41 5.87 -10.03 22.40
N ALA A 42 6.58 -9.91 21.29
CA ALA A 42 7.83 -9.16 21.26
C ALA A 42 7.59 -7.64 21.38
N THR A 43 6.47 -7.14 20.84
CA THR A 43 6.07 -5.74 21.01
C THR A 43 5.79 -5.41 22.47
N GLU A 44 5.00 -6.25 23.16
CA GLU A 44 4.69 -6.11 24.57
C GLU A 44 5.96 -6.15 25.43
N HIS A 45 6.84 -7.12 25.18
CA HIS A 45 8.13 -7.23 25.87
C HIS A 45 8.92 -5.92 25.77
N TYR A 46 9.21 -5.44 24.55
CA TYR A 46 10.01 -4.23 24.37
C TYR A 46 9.30 -2.94 24.80
N SER A 47 7.96 -2.90 24.82
CA SER A 47 7.24 -1.76 25.37
C SER A 47 7.40 -1.60 26.88
N GLN A 48 7.69 -2.70 27.58
CA GLN A 48 7.87 -2.75 29.02
C GLN A 48 9.35 -2.62 29.43
N GLU A 49 10.26 -3.22 28.66
CA GLU A 49 11.68 -3.30 29.01
C GLU A 49 12.49 -2.09 28.50
N ALA A 50 12.12 -1.50 27.35
CA ALA A 50 12.85 -0.35 26.83
C ALA A 50 12.56 0.92 27.66
N ASN A 51 13.58 1.76 27.89
CA ASN A 51 13.38 3.04 28.57
C ASN A 51 12.47 3.99 27.81
N ARG A 52 12.47 3.90 26.46
CA ARG A 52 11.61 4.69 25.58
C ARG A 52 11.08 3.85 24.44
N CYS A 53 9.76 3.90 24.26
CA CYS A 53 9.07 3.17 23.21
C CYS A 53 8.12 4.09 22.47
N TYR A 54 8.25 4.16 21.14
CA TYR A 54 7.45 5.03 20.28
C TYR A 54 6.77 4.23 19.16
N PHE A 55 5.50 4.50 18.97
CA PHE A 55 4.67 3.83 17.96
C PHE A 55 4.18 4.83 16.92
N PHE A 56 4.54 4.61 15.66
CA PHE A 56 4.13 5.44 14.53
C PHE A 56 3.19 4.67 13.62
N THR A 57 2.06 5.25 13.30
CA THR A 57 1.11 4.67 12.34
C THR A 57 0.17 5.73 11.79
N ALA A 58 -0.14 5.65 10.49
CA ALA A 58 -1.22 6.43 9.89
C ALA A 58 -2.61 5.87 10.26
N THR A 59 -2.68 4.60 10.68
CA THR A 59 -3.94 3.87 10.88
C THR A 59 -3.89 3.08 12.17
N ARG A 60 -4.45 3.65 13.24
CA ARG A 60 -4.50 3.01 14.55
C ARG A 60 -5.47 1.82 14.54
N LYS A 61 -5.00 0.64 14.88
CA LYS A 61 -5.79 -0.57 14.97
C LYS A 61 -6.22 -0.83 16.41
N THR A 62 -7.50 -0.64 16.71
CA THR A 62 -8.06 -0.86 18.05
C THR A 62 -8.78 -2.21 18.12
N SER A 63 -8.90 -2.75 19.32
CA SER A 63 -9.69 -3.94 19.61
C SER A 63 -10.78 -3.63 20.63
N VAL A 64 -11.95 -4.20 20.43
CA VAL A 64 -13.07 -4.12 21.39
C VAL A 64 -13.13 -5.34 22.32
N THR A 65 -12.29 -6.34 22.08
CA THR A 65 -12.26 -7.59 22.86
C THR A 65 -10.92 -7.74 23.58
N ILE A 66 -10.96 -8.16 24.81
CA ILE A 66 -9.76 -8.43 25.65
C ILE A 66 -8.89 -9.54 25.03
N ALA A 67 -9.50 -10.48 24.29
CA ALA A 67 -8.81 -11.61 23.70
C ALA A 67 -7.93 -11.26 22.47
N LYS A 68 -8.04 -10.04 21.94
CA LYS A 68 -7.25 -9.60 20.78
C LYS A 68 -6.48 -8.34 21.13
N PRO A 69 -5.16 -8.31 20.87
CA PRO A 69 -4.38 -7.10 21.04
C PRO A 69 -4.92 -5.93 20.20
N GLY A 70 -4.86 -4.74 20.76
CA GLY A 70 -5.25 -3.51 20.09
C GLY A 70 -4.43 -2.33 20.58
N MET A 71 -4.19 -1.36 19.73
CA MET A 71 -3.43 -0.15 20.08
C MET A 71 -4.16 0.79 21.05
N ASN A 72 -5.32 0.39 21.53
CA ASN A 72 -6.04 1.02 22.65
C ASN A 72 -5.63 0.45 24.02
N ASP A 73 -4.77 -0.58 24.05
CA ASP A 73 -4.15 -1.05 25.28
C ASP A 73 -3.07 -0.06 25.73
N ARG A 74 -3.38 0.73 26.75
CA ARG A 74 -2.46 1.75 27.27
C ARG A 74 -1.25 1.18 27.99
N ALA A 75 -1.34 -0.04 28.50
CA ALA A 75 -0.20 -0.67 29.16
C ALA A 75 0.95 -0.96 28.20
N VAL A 76 0.61 -1.25 26.93
CA VAL A 76 1.60 -1.55 25.88
C VAL A 76 1.90 -0.30 25.02
N TYR A 77 0.87 0.45 24.62
CA TYR A 77 1.01 1.52 23.60
C TYR A 77 1.06 2.94 24.18
N GLY A 78 0.81 3.09 25.48
CA GLY A 78 0.76 4.40 26.11
C GLY A 78 -0.36 5.31 25.57
N ASP A 79 -0.19 6.59 25.79
CA ASP A 79 -1.10 7.62 25.30
C ASP A 79 -0.70 8.15 23.92
N VAL A 80 -1.68 8.65 23.18
CA VAL A 80 -1.43 9.32 21.88
C VAL A 80 -0.82 10.68 22.16
N ILE A 81 0.45 10.85 21.82
CA ILE A 81 1.22 12.09 22.04
C ILE A 81 1.12 13.10 20.89
N CYS A 82 0.82 12.59 19.69
CA CYS A 82 0.67 13.43 18.50
C CYS A 82 -0.36 12.80 17.55
N ARG A 83 -1.21 13.64 16.97
CA ARG A 83 -2.18 13.24 15.95
C ARG A 83 -2.28 14.34 14.91
N VAL A 84 -1.96 13.99 13.66
CA VAL A 84 -2.17 14.87 12.50
C VAL A 84 -3.28 14.28 11.65
N SER A 85 -4.32 15.05 11.40
CA SER A 85 -5.47 14.59 10.60
C SER A 85 -5.23 14.80 9.10
N ALA A 86 -5.92 14.02 8.25
CA ALA A 86 -5.85 14.21 6.80
C ALA A 86 -6.31 15.61 6.35
N PRO A 87 -7.37 16.24 6.91
CA PRO A 87 -7.71 17.62 6.63
C PRO A 87 -6.56 18.61 6.91
N GLU A 88 -5.88 18.50 8.06
CA GLU A 88 -4.73 19.35 8.38
C GLU A 88 -3.59 19.20 7.37
N LEU A 89 -3.34 17.98 6.89
CA LEU A 89 -2.33 17.73 5.86
C LEU A 89 -2.72 18.31 4.50
N VAL A 90 -4.02 18.30 4.16
CA VAL A 90 -4.54 18.93 2.95
C VAL A 90 -4.45 20.45 3.04
N GLU A 91 -4.89 21.03 4.15
CA GLU A 91 -4.82 22.48 4.41
C GLU A 91 -3.38 22.98 4.41
N GLY A 92 -2.46 22.23 5.01
CA GLY A 92 -1.03 22.50 4.99
C GLY A 92 -0.37 22.28 3.62
N GLY A 93 -1.10 21.75 2.64
CA GLY A 93 -0.59 21.48 1.30
C GLY A 93 0.37 20.30 1.18
N TYR A 94 0.45 19.46 2.21
CA TYR A 94 1.33 18.27 2.24
C TYR A 94 0.80 17.10 1.42
N ILE A 95 -0.52 16.98 1.32
CA ILE A 95 -1.20 15.98 0.50
C ILE A 95 -2.32 16.63 -0.33
N LEU A 96 -2.68 15.97 -1.44
CA LEU A 96 -3.81 16.40 -2.27
C LEU A 96 -5.13 15.87 -1.69
N PRO A 97 -6.24 16.64 -1.78
CA PRO A 97 -7.54 16.13 -1.36
C PRO A 97 -7.98 14.97 -2.28
N PRO A 98 -8.34 13.81 -1.70
CA PRO A 98 -8.82 12.69 -2.51
C PRO A 98 -10.21 12.99 -3.07
N LYS A 99 -10.40 12.70 -4.36
CA LYS A 99 -11.73 12.61 -4.96
C LYS A 99 -12.11 11.14 -5.01
N VAL A 100 -13.14 10.74 -4.25
CA VAL A 100 -13.63 9.36 -4.23
C VAL A 100 -14.83 9.25 -5.16
N LYS A 101 -14.73 8.39 -6.18
CA LYS A 101 -15.86 7.99 -7.02
C LYS A 101 -16.15 6.52 -6.74
N VAL A 102 -17.32 6.24 -6.21
CA VAL A 102 -17.81 4.87 -6.03
C VAL A 102 -18.58 4.49 -7.27
N ILE A 103 -18.16 3.44 -7.97
CA ILE A 103 -18.90 2.85 -9.06
C ILE A 103 -19.67 1.68 -8.46
N GLU A 104 -20.97 1.87 -8.23
CA GLU A 104 -21.86 0.78 -7.84
C GLU A 104 -22.03 -0.14 -9.05
N MET A 105 -21.50 -1.33 -8.94
CA MET A 105 -21.86 -2.41 -9.84
C MET A 105 -23.16 -3.03 -9.32
N ASP A 106 -24.15 -3.23 -10.18
CA ASP A 106 -25.31 -4.04 -9.84
C ASP A 106 -24.84 -5.29 -9.11
N LYS A 107 -25.63 -5.79 -8.14
CA LYS A 107 -25.33 -7.00 -7.35
C LYS A 107 -25.10 -8.20 -8.26
N VAL A 108 -24.01 -8.15 -9.01
CA VAL A 108 -23.56 -9.25 -9.85
C VAL A 108 -23.05 -10.32 -8.89
N ASP A 109 -23.66 -11.48 -8.94
CA ASP A 109 -23.17 -12.63 -8.20
C ASP A 109 -21.66 -12.75 -8.48
N ARG A 110 -20.84 -12.93 -7.43
CA ARG A 110 -19.37 -13.05 -7.55
C ARG A 110 -18.93 -14.04 -8.63
N LYS A 111 -19.78 -15.02 -8.97
CA LYS A 111 -19.58 -15.98 -10.05
C LYS A 111 -19.73 -15.38 -11.45
N SER A 112 -20.38 -14.26 -11.58
CA SER A 112 -20.61 -13.56 -12.86
C SER A 112 -19.56 -12.50 -13.18
N ILE A 113 -18.62 -12.24 -12.26
CA ILE A 113 -17.50 -11.33 -12.51
C ILE A 113 -16.50 -12.05 -13.41
N THR A 114 -16.44 -11.63 -14.66
CA THR A 114 -15.51 -12.16 -15.65
C THR A 114 -14.30 -11.24 -15.83
N PRO A 115 -13.14 -11.73 -16.28
CA PRO A 115 -11.99 -10.88 -16.61
C PRO A 115 -12.31 -9.80 -17.64
N HIS A 116 -13.22 -10.05 -18.58
CA HIS A 116 -13.70 -9.07 -19.56
C HIS A 116 -14.51 -7.96 -18.90
N LEU A 117 -15.37 -8.28 -17.94
CA LEU A 117 -16.11 -7.26 -17.19
C LEU A 117 -15.17 -6.37 -16.37
N GLU A 118 -14.18 -6.97 -15.70
CA GLU A 118 -13.18 -6.22 -14.91
C GLU A 118 -12.34 -5.32 -15.81
N SER A 119 -11.84 -5.81 -16.95
CA SER A 119 -11.07 -5.02 -17.90
C SER A 119 -11.89 -3.87 -18.47
N ASN A 120 -13.14 -4.09 -18.84
CA ASN A 120 -14.04 -3.06 -19.33
C ASN A 120 -14.30 -1.97 -18.26
N ASN A 121 -14.52 -2.36 -17.02
CA ASN A 121 -14.73 -1.41 -15.92
C ASN A 121 -13.50 -0.53 -15.69
N ILE A 122 -12.30 -1.08 -15.76
CA ILE A 122 -11.06 -0.29 -15.67
C ILE A 122 -10.99 0.71 -16.82
N LEU A 123 -11.21 0.25 -18.06
CA LEU A 123 -11.13 1.09 -19.25
C LEU A 123 -12.19 2.20 -19.24
N THR A 124 -13.43 1.89 -18.89
CA THR A 124 -14.52 2.88 -18.76
C THR A 124 -14.17 3.92 -17.70
N THR A 125 -13.64 3.48 -16.55
CA THR A 125 -13.23 4.39 -15.48
C THR A 125 -12.13 5.34 -15.95
N ILE A 126 -11.12 4.82 -16.66
CA ILE A 126 -10.03 5.62 -17.21
C ILE A 126 -10.57 6.67 -18.21
N ASP A 127 -11.46 6.25 -19.09
CA ASP A 127 -12.06 7.14 -20.12
C ASP A 127 -12.91 8.24 -19.45
N GLU A 128 -13.73 7.90 -18.45
CA GLU A 128 -14.61 8.85 -17.77
C GLU A 128 -13.89 9.92 -16.95
N ILE A 129 -12.77 9.57 -16.30
CA ILE A 129 -12.03 10.50 -15.45
C ILE A 129 -10.83 11.14 -16.16
N SER A 130 -10.51 10.73 -17.39
CA SER A 130 -9.43 11.27 -18.22
C SER A 130 -8.08 11.37 -17.51
N ILE A 131 -7.73 10.35 -16.73
CA ILE A 131 -6.49 10.28 -15.94
C ILE A 131 -5.37 9.64 -16.74
N LYS A 132 -4.15 10.12 -16.55
CA LYS A 132 -2.97 9.60 -17.24
C LYS A 132 -2.26 8.47 -16.50
N LYS A 133 -2.24 8.49 -15.16
CA LYS A 133 -1.40 7.62 -14.33
C LYS A 133 -2.24 6.90 -13.29
N VAL A 134 -2.47 5.62 -13.51
CA VAL A 134 -3.44 4.83 -12.76
C VAL A 134 -2.78 3.64 -12.09
N LEU A 135 -3.07 3.46 -10.80
CA LEU A 135 -2.81 2.23 -10.08
C LEU A 135 -4.07 1.36 -10.04
N VAL A 136 -3.97 0.12 -10.43
CA VAL A 136 -5.03 -0.88 -10.29
C VAL A 136 -4.63 -1.92 -9.26
N CYS A 137 -5.39 -2.00 -8.17
CA CYS A 137 -5.18 -2.96 -7.10
C CYS A 137 -6.05 -4.19 -7.31
N ALA A 138 -5.43 -5.31 -7.69
CA ALA A 138 -6.10 -6.61 -7.84
C ALA A 138 -6.16 -7.39 -6.53
N ASN A 139 -7.14 -8.25 -6.37
CA ASN A 139 -7.30 -9.10 -5.19
C ASN A 139 -6.31 -10.27 -5.18
N THR A 140 -6.06 -10.87 -6.34
CA THR A 140 -5.18 -12.02 -6.48
C THR A 140 -4.26 -11.88 -7.70
N THR A 141 -3.12 -12.57 -7.66
CA THR A 141 -2.24 -12.69 -8.84
C THR A 141 -2.96 -13.32 -10.02
N LYS A 142 -3.88 -14.27 -9.78
CA LYS A 142 -4.69 -14.89 -10.82
C LYS A 142 -5.59 -13.85 -11.50
N GLN A 143 -6.33 -13.03 -10.74
CA GLN A 143 -7.16 -11.96 -11.27
C GLN A 143 -6.34 -11.02 -12.18
N LEU A 144 -5.18 -10.57 -11.70
CA LEU A 144 -4.29 -9.72 -12.46
C LEU A 144 -3.87 -10.37 -13.79
N THR A 145 -3.43 -11.63 -13.76
CA THR A 145 -2.98 -12.32 -14.98
C THR A 145 -4.12 -12.64 -15.94
N THR A 146 -5.34 -12.92 -15.45
CA THR A 146 -6.50 -13.21 -16.32
C THR A 146 -7.04 -11.97 -17.03
N ILE A 147 -6.90 -10.78 -16.46
CA ILE A 147 -7.21 -9.51 -17.16
C ILE A 147 -6.36 -9.37 -18.43
N PHE A 148 -5.07 -9.73 -18.38
CA PHE A 148 -4.19 -9.68 -19.55
C PHE A 148 -4.39 -10.83 -20.55
N GLN A 149 -5.25 -11.80 -20.26
CA GLN A 149 -5.69 -12.81 -21.23
C GLN A 149 -6.87 -12.33 -22.10
N THR A 150 -7.44 -11.19 -21.75
CA THR A 150 -8.44 -10.50 -22.56
C THR A 150 -7.75 -9.56 -23.57
N ASP A 151 -8.51 -8.75 -24.28
CA ASP A 151 -8.00 -7.70 -25.16
C ASP A 151 -7.54 -6.44 -24.41
N PHE A 152 -7.47 -6.47 -23.07
CA PHE A 152 -7.17 -5.31 -22.22
C PHE A 152 -5.90 -4.56 -22.61
N ALA A 153 -4.79 -5.30 -22.85
CA ALA A 153 -3.53 -4.69 -23.29
C ALA A 153 -3.66 -3.97 -24.63
N TYR A 154 -4.37 -4.55 -25.57
CA TYR A 154 -4.68 -3.93 -26.86
C TYR A 154 -5.52 -2.66 -26.68
N GLN A 155 -6.58 -2.72 -25.88
CA GLN A 155 -7.45 -1.58 -25.59
C GLN A 155 -6.71 -0.43 -24.90
N LEU A 156 -5.78 -0.72 -23.97
CA LEU A 156 -4.90 0.28 -23.38
C LEU A 156 -4.01 0.94 -24.44
N SER A 157 -3.40 0.16 -25.32
CA SER A 157 -2.56 0.67 -26.41
C SER A 157 -3.33 1.60 -27.36
N GLN A 158 -4.58 1.26 -27.73
CA GLN A 158 -5.43 2.12 -28.56
C GLN A 158 -5.72 3.47 -27.92
N ARG A 159 -5.70 3.57 -26.59
CA ARG A 159 -5.87 4.81 -25.80
C ARG A 159 -4.56 5.52 -25.52
N GLY A 160 -3.43 5.01 -26.03
CA GLY A 160 -2.10 5.54 -25.81
C GLY A 160 -1.52 5.26 -24.43
N TYR A 161 -2.06 4.26 -23.71
CA TYR A 161 -1.52 3.83 -22.42
C TYR A 161 -0.51 2.70 -22.58
N SER A 162 0.59 2.83 -21.85
CA SER A 162 1.48 1.71 -21.53
C SER A 162 1.02 1.01 -20.25
N TYR A 163 1.51 -0.18 -19.98
CA TYR A 163 1.18 -0.88 -18.75
C TYR A 163 2.38 -1.58 -18.13
N LEU A 164 2.33 -1.68 -16.80
CA LEU A 164 3.33 -2.40 -16.01
C LEU A 164 2.61 -3.29 -14.99
N TYR A 165 3.14 -4.48 -14.78
CA TYR A 165 2.73 -5.29 -13.63
C TYR A 165 3.88 -6.14 -13.12
N ILE A 166 3.80 -6.50 -11.83
CA ILE A 166 4.76 -7.40 -11.20
C ILE A 166 4.02 -8.41 -10.34
N THR A 167 4.41 -9.68 -10.45
CA THR A 167 3.89 -10.76 -9.62
C THR A 167 5.02 -11.71 -9.22
N ALA A 168 4.86 -12.42 -8.10
CA ALA A 168 5.84 -13.42 -7.67
C ALA A 168 6.00 -14.56 -8.70
N LYS A 169 4.95 -14.86 -9.48
CA LYS A 169 4.95 -15.97 -10.45
C LYS A 169 5.50 -15.58 -11.82
N THR A 170 5.11 -14.43 -12.34
CA THR A 170 5.48 -13.99 -13.71
C THR A 170 6.70 -13.10 -13.72
N GLY A 171 7.10 -12.56 -12.54
CA GLY A 171 8.10 -11.50 -12.46
C GLY A 171 7.52 -10.15 -12.90
N ALA A 172 8.40 -9.24 -13.29
CA ALA A 172 8.07 -7.91 -13.76
C ALA A 172 7.86 -7.88 -15.27
N VAL A 173 6.81 -7.17 -15.72
CA VAL A 173 6.44 -7.04 -17.13
C VAL A 173 6.12 -5.58 -17.45
N ILE A 174 6.62 -5.09 -18.57
CA ILE A 174 6.35 -3.76 -19.15
C ILE A 174 5.92 -3.97 -20.61
N ASP A 175 4.73 -3.52 -20.96
CA ASP A 175 4.16 -3.62 -22.32
C ASP A 175 4.37 -5.02 -22.94
N GLY A 176 4.04 -6.07 -22.18
CA GLY A 176 4.16 -7.47 -22.59
C GLY A 176 5.57 -8.08 -22.52
N LYS A 177 6.59 -7.31 -22.24
CA LYS A 177 7.98 -7.80 -22.17
C LYS A 177 8.41 -8.02 -20.73
N LYS A 178 9.00 -9.19 -20.44
CA LYS A 178 9.62 -9.47 -19.15
C LYS A 178 10.87 -8.60 -18.96
N VAL A 179 11.00 -8.04 -17.78
CA VAL A 179 12.14 -7.19 -17.40
C VAL A 179 12.66 -7.59 -16.02
N SER A 180 13.83 -7.07 -15.63
CA SER A 180 14.31 -7.19 -14.25
C SER A 180 13.46 -6.35 -13.30
N ARG A 181 13.47 -6.68 -12.00
CA ARG A 181 12.79 -5.91 -10.97
C ARG A 181 13.30 -4.47 -10.90
N GLU A 182 14.61 -4.29 -11.02
CA GLU A 182 15.25 -2.96 -11.05
C GLU A 182 14.72 -2.13 -12.21
N LYS A 183 14.73 -2.71 -13.43
CA LYS A 183 14.22 -2.04 -14.64
C LYS A 183 12.75 -1.66 -14.52
N PHE A 184 11.94 -2.48 -13.85
CA PHE A 184 10.54 -2.18 -13.58
C PHE A 184 10.40 -0.90 -12.75
N PHE A 185 11.13 -0.79 -11.62
CA PHE A 185 11.04 0.37 -10.74
C PHE A 185 11.67 1.62 -11.36
N GLU A 186 12.79 1.50 -12.08
CA GLU A 186 13.36 2.61 -12.84
C GLU A 186 12.35 3.17 -13.84
N THR A 187 11.70 2.28 -14.61
CA THR A 187 10.71 2.67 -15.60
C THR A 187 9.49 3.31 -14.96
N LEU A 188 8.97 2.73 -13.87
CA LEU A 188 7.83 3.25 -13.13
C LEU A 188 8.11 4.66 -12.60
N ASN A 189 9.30 4.89 -12.04
CA ASN A 189 9.71 6.21 -11.55
C ASN A 189 9.91 7.21 -12.70
N ALA A 190 10.53 6.79 -13.81
CA ALA A 190 10.70 7.64 -14.97
C ALA A 190 9.35 8.06 -15.59
N TRP A 191 8.42 7.11 -15.73
CA TRP A 191 7.08 7.39 -16.24
C TRP A 191 6.25 8.22 -15.26
N GLY A 192 6.46 8.06 -13.96
CA GLY A 192 5.83 8.91 -12.95
C GLY A 192 6.20 10.38 -13.13
N LYS A 193 7.47 10.68 -13.40
CA LYS A 193 8.00 12.05 -13.58
C LYS A 193 7.63 12.66 -14.94
N ASP A 194 7.29 11.86 -15.94
CA ASP A 194 6.90 12.35 -17.27
C ASP A 194 5.43 12.77 -17.27
N SER A 195 5.17 14.08 -17.39
CA SER A 195 3.82 14.67 -17.37
C SER A 195 2.93 14.20 -18.52
N ASP A 196 3.49 13.74 -19.62
CA ASP A 196 2.74 13.34 -20.81
C ASP A 196 2.55 11.84 -20.93
N LYS A 197 3.28 11.08 -20.12
CA LYS A 197 3.19 9.63 -20.12
C LYS A 197 1.85 9.15 -19.53
N LYS A 198 1.14 8.33 -20.32
CA LYS A 198 -0.04 7.61 -19.88
C LYS A 198 0.32 6.17 -19.55
N PHE A 199 0.01 5.71 -18.33
CA PHE A 199 0.26 4.32 -17.97
C PHE A 199 -0.67 3.80 -16.88
N VAL A 200 -0.83 2.48 -16.88
CA VAL A 200 -1.53 1.72 -15.85
C VAL A 200 -0.56 0.78 -15.20
N VAL A 201 -0.39 0.88 -13.88
CA VAL A 201 0.35 -0.11 -13.10
C VAL A 201 -0.63 -1.01 -12.37
N LEU A 202 -0.51 -2.33 -12.57
CA LEU A 202 -1.36 -3.31 -11.89
C LEU A 202 -0.56 -4.05 -10.84
N HIS A 203 -1.12 -4.11 -9.64
CA HIS A 203 -0.47 -4.76 -8.51
C HIS A 203 -1.47 -5.41 -7.56
N ARG A 204 -1.05 -6.46 -6.85
CA ARG A 204 -1.86 -7.10 -5.82
C ARG A 204 -1.76 -6.37 -4.48
N SER A 205 -0.56 -5.96 -4.09
CA SER A 205 -0.27 -5.40 -2.77
C SER A 205 0.93 -4.46 -2.85
N ILE A 206 0.69 -3.23 -3.21
CA ILE A 206 1.73 -2.20 -3.30
C ILE A 206 2.44 -1.94 -1.96
N LEU A 207 1.72 -2.19 -0.86
CA LEU A 207 2.21 -1.99 0.50
C LEU A 207 3.32 -2.96 0.90
N ALA A 208 3.26 -4.20 0.39
CA ALA A 208 4.24 -5.23 0.74
C ALA A 208 5.63 -4.99 0.13
N GLU A 209 5.75 -4.10 -0.85
CA GLU A 209 6.96 -3.93 -1.64
C GLU A 209 7.63 -2.54 -1.50
N GLY A 210 7.10 -1.68 -0.62
CA GLY A 210 7.68 -0.35 -0.40
C GLY A 210 7.64 0.57 -1.63
N ILE A 211 6.75 0.29 -2.59
CA ILE A 211 6.63 1.06 -3.81
C ILE A 211 6.15 2.47 -3.46
N ASN A 212 7.04 3.43 -3.54
CA ASN A 212 6.69 4.83 -3.57
C ASN A 212 6.52 5.22 -5.03
N VAL A 213 5.28 5.30 -5.50
CA VAL A 213 5.00 5.79 -6.84
C VAL A 213 4.57 7.23 -6.68
N SER A 214 5.53 8.13 -6.75
CA SER A 214 5.25 9.55 -6.89
C SER A 214 4.47 9.77 -8.18
N GLU A 215 3.46 10.67 -8.09
CA GLU A 215 2.71 11.17 -9.25
C GLU A 215 1.66 10.25 -9.88
N LEU A 216 1.17 9.24 -9.17
CA LEU A 216 -0.08 8.58 -9.56
C LEU A 216 -1.26 9.53 -9.35
N GLU A 217 -2.20 9.54 -10.30
CA GLU A 217 -3.37 10.41 -10.28
C GLU A 217 -4.61 9.70 -9.72
N ALA A 218 -4.69 8.38 -9.86
CA ALA A 218 -5.82 7.60 -9.37
C ALA A 218 -5.47 6.19 -8.96
N VAL A 219 -6.32 5.62 -8.10
CA VAL A 219 -6.30 4.20 -7.71
C VAL A 219 -7.66 3.59 -8.02
N ILE A 220 -7.65 2.44 -8.71
CA ILE A 220 -8.83 1.61 -8.95
C ILE A 220 -8.70 0.34 -8.11
N PHE A 221 -9.65 0.10 -7.22
CA PHE A 221 -9.70 -1.10 -6.39
C PHE A 221 -10.65 -2.12 -7.03
N LEU A 222 -10.11 -3.27 -7.42
CA LEU A 222 -10.88 -4.40 -7.95
C LEU A 222 -11.36 -5.37 -6.83
N ARG A 223 -11.26 -4.94 -5.59
CA ARG A 223 -11.60 -5.74 -4.42
C ARG A 223 -12.14 -4.87 -3.30
N ASN A 224 -12.90 -5.48 -2.41
CA ASN A 224 -13.16 -4.88 -1.12
C ASN A 224 -11.87 -4.90 -0.31
N MET A 225 -11.45 -3.75 0.15
CA MET A 225 -10.31 -3.56 1.05
C MET A 225 -10.81 -3.14 2.42
N ASP A 226 -10.08 -3.47 3.47
CA ASP A 226 -10.34 -2.82 4.74
C ASP A 226 -9.95 -1.33 4.68
N VAL A 227 -10.53 -0.54 5.55
CA VAL A 227 -10.33 0.93 5.58
C VAL A 227 -8.84 1.28 5.76
N ILE A 228 -8.11 0.46 6.52
CA ILE A 228 -6.68 0.67 6.79
C ILE A 228 -5.87 0.52 5.50
N GLU A 229 -6.05 -0.61 4.81
CA GLU A 229 -5.33 -0.90 3.57
C GLU A 229 -5.68 0.13 2.48
N MET A 230 -6.95 0.52 2.38
CA MET A 230 -7.41 1.56 1.46
C MET A 230 -6.74 2.91 1.76
N THR A 231 -6.77 3.36 3.03
CA THR A 231 -6.18 4.63 3.46
C THR A 231 -4.68 4.66 3.19
N GLN A 232 -3.97 3.59 3.48
CA GLN A 232 -2.54 3.49 3.22
C GLN A 232 -2.21 3.52 1.73
N THR A 233 -3.00 2.84 0.91
CA THR A 233 -2.82 2.82 -0.55
C THR A 233 -3.07 4.20 -1.15
N VAL A 234 -4.18 4.83 -0.78
CA VAL A 234 -4.54 6.19 -1.22
C VAL A 234 -3.50 7.20 -0.75
N GLY A 235 -3.05 7.11 0.51
CA GLY A 235 -2.04 8.01 1.06
C GLY A 235 -0.68 7.95 0.34
N ARG A 236 -0.34 6.83 -0.29
CA ARG A 236 0.87 6.72 -1.12
C ARG A 236 0.72 7.38 -2.49
N VAL A 237 -0.50 7.41 -3.03
CA VAL A 237 -0.82 8.03 -4.32
C VAL A 237 -0.96 9.56 -4.20
N LEU A 238 -1.48 10.02 -3.07
CA LEU A 238 -1.75 11.45 -2.84
C LEU A 238 -0.53 12.27 -2.43
N ARG A 239 0.64 11.67 -2.26
CA ARG A 239 1.86 12.41 -1.94
C ARG A 239 2.21 13.30 -3.12
N LYS A 240 2.33 14.62 -2.88
CA LYS A 240 3.00 15.51 -3.82
C LYS A 240 4.41 14.97 -4.03
N GLY A 241 4.84 14.86 -5.29
CA GLY A 241 6.21 14.57 -5.61
C GLY A 241 7.10 15.58 -4.89
N GLY A 242 7.77 15.14 -3.84
CA GLY A 242 8.73 15.99 -3.15
C GLY A 242 9.95 16.11 -4.04
N ASP A 243 10.34 17.33 -4.34
CA ASP A 243 11.69 17.64 -4.74
C ASP A 243 12.61 17.24 -3.58
N SER A 244 13.33 16.13 -3.76
CA SER A 244 14.44 15.71 -2.92
C SER A 244 15.70 15.72 -3.72
#